data_6bcd55aa2bc791cd2125f1ded2d8d06d
#
_entry.id   6bcd55aa2bc791cd2125f1ded2d8d06d
#
_cell.length_a   1.000
_cell.length_b   1.000
_cell.length_c   1.000
_cell.angle_alpha   90.00
_cell.angle_beta   90.00
_cell.angle_gamma   90.00
#
_symmetry.space_group_name_H-M   'P 1'
#
loop_
_entity.id
_entity.type
_entity.pdbx_description
1 polymer ?
#
loop_
_entity_poly.entity_id
_entity_poly.type
_entity_poly.pdbx_seq_one_letter_code
_entity_poly.pdbx_strand_id
1 'polypeptide(L)'
;MPRPDRYVIASLCLVSTLTWAQEVAVLRDLDAQGRVTLTRDQLNQLLPGANMERRTAKGNTQGWKNDASGNFVINSDNRDKGGRNTTAQGKWHISEDGRYCVLIEWNVNPTEEWCRYIVKAGNDYYATKSDKTGTEKVYKLTISK
;
A
#
# COMPACT_ATOMS: atom_id res chain seq x y z
N MET A 1 -3.81 -44.40 -58.53
CA MET A 1 -4.36 -44.25 -57.17
C MET A 1 -3.62 -43.11 -56.45
N PRO A 2 -4.27 -42.00 -56.21
CA PRO A 2 -3.63 -40.93 -55.45
C PRO A 2 -3.62 -41.31 -53.96
N ARG A 3 -2.50 -41.11 -53.32
CA ARG A 3 -2.33 -41.25 -51.87
C ARG A 3 -2.94 -40.05 -51.17
N PRO A 4 -3.65 -40.23 -50.07
CA PRO A 4 -4.12 -39.06 -49.30
C PRO A 4 -2.97 -38.49 -48.44
N ASP A 5 -2.71 -37.21 -48.63
CA ASP A 5 -1.80 -36.44 -47.82
C ASP A 5 -2.32 -36.32 -46.39
N ARG A 6 -1.52 -36.82 -45.46
CA ARG A 6 -1.78 -36.64 -44.03
C ARG A 6 -1.32 -35.24 -43.61
N TYR A 7 -2.27 -34.33 -43.47
CA TYR A 7 -2.00 -33.06 -42.78
C TYR A 7 -1.87 -33.33 -41.29
N VAL A 8 -0.64 -33.20 -40.79
CA VAL A 8 -0.38 -33.15 -39.35
C VAL A 8 -0.67 -31.73 -38.88
N ILE A 9 -1.81 -31.54 -38.22
CA ILE A 9 -2.16 -30.30 -37.55
C ILE A 9 -1.37 -30.29 -36.23
N ALA A 10 -0.27 -29.55 -36.20
CA ALA A 10 0.43 -29.24 -34.96
C ALA A 10 -0.41 -28.25 -34.11
N SER A 11 -1.06 -28.81 -33.12
CA SER A 11 -1.80 -27.99 -32.12
C SER A 11 -0.79 -27.30 -31.21
N LEU A 12 -0.53 -26.00 -31.44
CA LEU A 12 0.24 -25.17 -30.50
C LEU A 12 -0.61 -24.95 -29.24
N CYS A 13 -0.33 -25.71 -28.20
CA CYS A 13 -0.82 -25.39 -26.86
C CYS A 13 -0.10 -24.14 -26.37
N LEU A 14 -0.78 -22.97 -26.45
CA LEU A 14 -0.39 -21.77 -25.74
C LEU A 14 -0.59 -22.01 -24.25
N VAL A 15 0.49 -22.36 -23.55
CA VAL A 15 0.51 -22.40 -22.09
C VAL A 15 0.53 -20.94 -21.61
N SER A 16 -0.64 -20.42 -21.29
CA SER A 16 -0.77 -19.15 -20.60
C SER A 16 -0.24 -19.35 -19.18
N THR A 17 1.00 -18.95 -18.93
CA THR A 17 1.55 -18.88 -17.58
C THR A 17 0.84 -17.74 -16.85
N LEU A 18 -0.14 -18.08 -16.02
CA LEU A 18 -0.69 -17.18 -15.02
C LEU A 18 0.43 -16.88 -14.02
N THR A 19 1.12 -15.76 -14.21
CA THR A 19 2.02 -15.23 -13.20
C THR A 19 1.17 -14.69 -12.05
N TRP A 20 1.05 -15.49 -11.00
CA TRP A 20 0.49 -15.02 -9.73
C TRP A 20 1.43 -13.95 -9.22
N ALA A 21 0.95 -12.69 -9.14
CA ALA A 21 1.69 -11.64 -8.48
C ALA A 21 1.85 -12.04 -7.02
N GLN A 22 3.09 -12.28 -6.58
CA GLN A 22 3.39 -12.64 -5.20
C GLN A 22 3.06 -11.45 -4.31
N GLU A 23 2.21 -11.65 -3.29
CA GLU A 23 1.85 -10.60 -2.35
C GLU A 23 3.08 -10.18 -1.55
N VAL A 24 3.37 -8.88 -1.56
CA VAL A 24 4.48 -8.31 -0.80
C VAL A 24 4.09 -8.27 0.67
N ALA A 25 4.87 -8.93 1.52
CA ALA A 25 4.60 -9.05 2.95
C ALA A 25 5.71 -8.48 3.84
N VAL A 26 6.98 -8.53 3.40
CA VAL A 26 8.14 -8.08 4.16
C VAL A 26 9.09 -7.24 3.29
N LEU A 27 9.98 -6.48 3.93
CA LEU A 27 10.88 -5.54 3.23
C LEU A 27 11.73 -6.21 2.14
N ARG A 28 12.27 -7.39 2.38
CA ARG A 28 13.11 -8.09 1.39
C ARG A 28 12.37 -8.42 0.10
N ASP A 29 11.03 -8.55 0.14
CA ASP A 29 10.22 -8.78 -1.06
C ASP A 29 10.26 -7.59 -2.02
N LEU A 30 10.67 -6.42 -1.53
CA LEU A 30 10.79 -5.19 -2.30
C LEU A 30 12.19 -4.98 -2.90
N ASP A 31 13.18 -5.79 -2.53
CA ASP A 31 14.58 -5.59 -2.94
C ASP A 31 14.75 -5.68 -4.46
N ALA A 32 14.03 -6.59 -5.13
CA ALA A 32 14.08 -6.74 -6.58
C ALA A 32 13.54 -5.50 -7.34
N GLN A 33 12.75 -4.65 -6.68
CA GLN A 33 12.20 -3.42 -7.24
C GLN A 33 13.02 -2.18 -6.84
N GLY A 34 14.18 -2.37 -6.23
CA GLY A 34 15.06 -1.27 -5.84
C GLY A 34 14.49 -0.41 -4.72
N ARG A 35 14.03 -1.02 -3.64
CA ARG A 35 13.42 -0.29 -2.52
C ARG A 35 14.32 0.80 -1.98
N VAL A 36 13.70 1.93 -1.64
CA VAL A 36 14.34 3.08 -1.01
C VAL A 36 13.45 3.60 0.11
N THR A 37 14.03 3.78 1.31
CA THR A 37 13.35 4.50 2.39
C THR A 37 13.35 5.99 2.09
N LEU A 38 12.18 6.62 2.10
CA LEU A 38 12.08 8.05 1.86
C LEU A 38 12.68 8.84 3.04
N THR A 39 13.45 9.86 2.71
CA THR A 39 14.00 10.80 3.68
C THR A 39 12.92 11.76 4.20
N ARG A 40 13.22 12.45 5.30
CA ARG A 40 12.34 13.51 5.83
C ARG A 40 12.02 14.57 4.78
N ASP A 41 13.02 15.01 4.03
CA ASP A 41 12.83 16.03 2.99
C ASP A 41 11.94 15.52 1.85
N GLN A 42 12.10 14.26 1.43
CA GLN A 42 11.24 13.64 0.43
C GLN A 42 9.79 13.52 0.93
N LEU A 43 9.59 13.16 2.20
CA LEU A 43 8.26 13.13 2.82
C LEU A 43 7.63 14.52 2.90
N ASN A 44 8.41 15.54 3.24
CA ASN A 44 7.94 16.93 3.27
C ASN A 44 7.46 17.44 1.90
N GLN A 45 8.00 16.89 0.81
CA GLN A 45 7.55 17.20 -0.54
C GLN A 45 6.34 16.38 -0.98
N LEU A 46 6.28 15.10 -0.57
CA LEU A 46 5.28 14.15 -1.01
C LEU A 46 3.96 14.27 -0.25
N LEU A 47 4.02 14.34 1.09
CA LEU A 47 2.85 14.11 1.94
C LEU A 47 1.87 15.28 2.08
N PRO A 48 2.28 16.56 2.11
CA PRO A 48 1.31 17.65 2.18
C PRO A 48 0.39 17.67 0.96
N GLY A 49 -0.92 17.66 1.20
CA GLY A 49 -1.94 17.63 0.16
C GLY A 49 -2.12 16.28 -0.55
N ALA A 50 -1.40 15.25 -0.14
CA ALA A 50 -1.52 13.94 -0.75
C ALA A 50 -2.80 13.20 -0.33
N ASN A 51 -3.39 12.50 -1.30
CA ASN A 51 -4.43 11.52 -1.05
C ASN A 51 -3.81 10.20 -0.62
N MET A 52 -4.25 9.68 0.49
CA MET A 52 -3.75 8.47 1.11
C MET A 52 -4.83 7.39 1.13
N GLU A 53 -4.46 6.16 0.82
CA GLU A 53 -5.36 5.02 0.91
C GLU A 53 -4.61 3.81 1.45
N ARG A 54 -5.27 3.06 2.34
CA ARG A 54 -4.77 1.77 2.83
C ARG A 54 -5.88 0.75 2.91
N ARG A 55 -5.49 -0.53 2.86
CA ARG A 55 -6.36 -1.64 3.19
C ARG A 55 -5.96 -2.21 4.55
N THR A 56 -6.93 -2.34 5.46
CA THR A 56 -6.68 -2.94 6.77
C THR A 56 -6.62 -4.46 6.69
N ALA A 57 -6.06 -5.12 7.74
CA ALA A 57 -6.02 -6.57 7.84
C ALA A 57 -7.43 -7.22 7.80
N LYS A 58 -8.47 -6.48 8.21
CA LYS A 58 -9.88 -6.89 8.15
C LYS A 58 -10.53 -6.67 6.78
N GLY A 59 -9.78 -6.18 5.80
CA GLY A 59 -10.26 -5.95 4.44
C GLY A 59 -10.99 -4.63 4.21
N ASN A 60 -11.00 -3.72 5.19
CA ASN A 60 -11.58 -2.38 5.04
C ASN A 60 -10.65 -1.50 4.21
N THR A 61 -11.22 -0.69 3.33
CA THR A 61 -10.49 0.36 2.64
C THR A 61 -10.68 1.68 3.40
N GLN A 62 -9.57 2.33 3.72
CA GLN A 62 -9.56 3.60 4.41
C GLN A 62 -8.83 4.63 3.56
N GLY A 63 -9.43 5.81 3.41
CA GLY A 63 -8.88 6.89 2.61
C GLY A 63 -8.94 8.23 3.33
N TRP A 64 -7.92 9.06 3.13
CA TRP A 64 -7.85 10.43 3.67
C TRP A 64 -6.97 11.31 2.80
N LYS A 65 -7.06 12.61 3.03
CA LYS A 65 -6.15 13.59 2.42
C LYS A 65 -5.38 14.30 3.52
N ASN A 66 -4.07 14.32 3.41
CA ASN A 66 -3.21 15.07 4.32
C ASN A 66 -3.34 16.57 4.04
N ASP A 67 -4.07 17.29 4.88
CA ASP A 67 -4.07 18.75 4.81
C ASP A 67 -2.71 19.31 5.22
N ALA A 68 -2.25 20.37 4.55
CA ALA A 68 -0.99 21.02 4.87
C ALA A 68 -0.93 21.57 6.30
N SER A 69 -2.09 21.83 6.91
CA SER A 69 -2.21 22.25 8.33
C SER A 69 -1.89 21.14 9.33
N GLY A 70 -1.74 19.88 8.89
CA GLY A 70 -1.50 18.73 9.75
C GLY A 70 -2.76 18.00 10.19
N ASN A 71 -3.91 18.31 9.62
CA ASN A 71 -5.17 17.66 9.90
C ASN A 71 -5.61 16.77 8.74
N PHE A 72 -6.52 15.84 9.00
CA PHE A 72 -7.25 15.08 7.99
C PHE A 72 -8.57 14.54 8.53
N VAL A 73 -9.45 14.13 7.61
CA VAL A 73 -10.60 13.29 7.89
C VAL A 73 -10.40 11.98 7.17
N ILE A 74 -10.46 10.87 7.90
CA ILE A 74 -10.36 9.52 7.35
C ILE A 74 -11.76 8.92 7.17
N ASN A 75 -11.95 8.23 6.04
CA ASN A 75 -13.13 7.45 5.74
C ASN A 75 -12.79 5.96 5.79
N SER A 76 -13.70 5.16 6.33
CA SER A 76 -13.59 3.69 6.29
C SER A 76 -14.87 3.11 5.69
N ASP A 77 -14.74 2.16 4.76
CA ASP A 77 -15.88 1.47 4.17
C ASP A 77 -16.49 0.37 5.06
N ASN A 78 -15.79 0.01 6.13
CA ASN A 78 -16.21 -0.97 7.15
C ASN A 78 -16.82 -2.26 6.58
N ARG A 79 -16.22 -2.83 5.56
CA ARG A 79 -16.69 -4.07 4.92
C ARG A 79 -16.79 -5.22 5.90
N ASP A 80 -15.93 -5.26 6.91
CA ASP A 80 -15.94 -6.24 7.99
C ASP A 80 -17.17 -6.12 8.91
N LYS A 81 -17.86 -4.96 8.89
CA LYS A 81 -19.02 -4.65 9.75
C LYS A 81 -20.29 -4.29 8.95
N GLY A 82 -20.45 -4.89 7.76
CA GLY A 82 -21.66 -4.69 6.94
C GLY A 82 -21.61 -3.48 5.98
N GLY A 83 -20.44 -2.85 5.78
CA GLY A 83 -20.24 -1.85 4.74
C GLY A 83 -20.81 -0.45 5.04
N ARG A 84 -21.09 -0.13 6.31
CA ARG A 84 -21.50 1.22 6.70
C ARG A 84 -20.28 2.13 6.82
N ASN A 85 -20.19 3.13 5.97
CA ASN A 85 -19.11 4.11 6.01
C ASN A 85 -19.09 4.87 7.34
N THR A 86 -17.87 5.05 7.89
CA THR A 86 -17.62 5.90 9.04
C THR A 86 -16.46 6.85 8.76
N THR A 87 -16.44 7.96 9.49
CA THR A 87 -15.37 8.95 9.41
C THR A 87 -14.76 9.18 10.79
N ALA A 88 -13.53 9.64 10.80
CA ALA A 88 -12.85 10.08 12.00
C ALA A 88 -11.97 11.29 11.72
N GLN A 89 -11.70 12.08 12.76
CA GLN A 89 -10.73 13.16 12.71
C GLN A 89 -9.33 12.59 12.92
N GLY A 90 -8.36 13.13 12.21
CA GLY A 90 -6.98 12.74 12.35
C GLY A 90 -6.01 13.91 12.30
N LYS A 91 -4.81 13.64 12.79
CA LYS A 91 -3.66 14.55 12.71
C LYS A 91 -2.46 13.79 12.17
N TRP A 92 -1.62 14.46 11.42
CA TRP A 92 -0.40 13.88 10.89
C TRP A 92 0.78 14.85 11.03
N HIS A 93 1.96 14.28 11.11
CA HIS A 93 3.22 15.02 11.05
C HIS A 93 4.34 14.10 10.58
N ILE A 94 5.47 14.69 10.22
CA ILE A 94 6.70 13.98 9.91
C ILE A 94 7.65 14.17 11.07
N SER A 95 8.11 13.06 11.68
CA SER A 95 9.05 13.09 12.80
C SER A 95 10.45 13.50 12.35
N GLU A 96 11.28 13.89 13.30
CA GLU A 96 12.67 14.30 13.03
C GLU A 96 13.49 13.16 12.39
N ASP A 97 13.20 11.92 12.75
CA ASP A 97 13.86 10.73 12.22
C ASP A 97 13.25 10.24 10.88
N GLY A 98 12.38 11.03 10.24
CA GLY A 98 11.85 10.75 8.92
C GLY A 98 10.76 9.70 8.88
N ARG A 99 9.89 9.64 9.88
CA ARG A 99 8.69 8.80 9.89
C ARG A 99 7.43 9.62 9.66
N TYR A 100 6.49 9.04 8.95
CA TYR A 100 5.13 9.54 8.85
C TYR A 100 4.33 9.09 10.07
N CYS A 101 3.81 10.04 10.86
CA CYS A 101 3.08 9.79 12.09
C CYS A 101 1.63 10.23 11.96
N VAL A 102 0.70 9.43 12.43
CA VAL A 102 -0.74 9.73 12.44
C VAL A 102 -1.35 9.46 13.81
N LEU A 103 -2.35 10.26 14.14
CA LEU A 103 -3.25 10.08 15.27
C LEU A 103 -4.69 10.13 14.72
N ILE A 104 -5.49 9.08 14.96
CA ILE A 104 -6.86 8.98 14.47
C ILE A 104 -7.80 8.78 15.65
N GLU A 105 -8.75 9.68 15.81
CA GLU A 105 -9.73 9.64 16.90
C GLU A 105 -11.06 9.05 16.39
N TRP A 106 -11.20 7.74 16.52
CA TRP A 106 -12.43 7.02 16.18
C TRP A 106 -13.48 7.18 17.27
N ASN A 107 -14.73 7.48 16.89
CA ASN A 107 -15.82 7.69 17.85
C ASN A 107 -16.19 6.45 18.67
N VAL A 108 -16.07 5.26 18.09
CA VAL A 108 -16.49 3.98 18.67
C VAL A 108 -15.34 3.04 18.96
N ASN A 109 -14.16 3.29 18.41
CA ASN A 109 -12.97 2.48 18.56
C ASN A 109 -11.92 3.25 19.37
N PRO A 110 -10.94 2.55 19.97
CA PRO A 110 -9.80 3.22 20.58
C PRO A 110 -9.09 4.13 19.60
N THR A 111 -8.52 5.23 20.10
CA THR A 111 -7.62 6.09 19.36
C THR A 111 -6.50 5.26 18.75
N GLU A 112 -6.23 5.49 17.48
CA GLU A 112 -5.17 4.83 16.73
C GLU A 112 -4.01 5.81 16.55
N GLU A 113 -2.82 5.41 16.97
CA GLU A 113 -1.61 6.22 16.85
C GLU A 113 -0.45 5.34 16.37
N TRP A 114 0.26 5.82 15.35
CA TRP A 114 1.46 5.14 14.85
C TRP A 114 2.38 6.07 14.08
N CYS A 115 3.66 5.69 14.03
CA CYS A 115 4.69 6.28 13.17
C CYS A 115 5.30 5.18 12.31
N ARG A 116 5.52 5.46 11.03
CA ARG A 116 6.06 4.50 10.06
C ARG A 116 7.07 5.16 9.12
N TYR A 117 8.12 4.42 8.78
CA TYR A 117 8.92 4.73 7.61
C TYR A 117 8.11 4.46 6.35
N ILE A 118 8.30 5.28 5.33
CA ILE A 118 7.71 5.08 4.01
C ILE A 118 8.81 4.61 3.08
N VAL A 119 8.58 3.46 2.47
CA VAL A 119 9.49 2.83 1.50
C VAL A 119 8.85 2.90 0.12
N LYS A 120 9.60 3.36 -0.85
CA LYS A 120 9.21 3.33 -2.26
C LYS A 120 9.90 2.16 -2.95
N ALA A 121 9.13 1.36 -3.69
CA ALA A 121 9.63 0.27 -4.51
C ALA A 121 8.89 0.29 -5.85
N GLY A 122 9.61 0.51 -6.95
CA GLY A 122 8.98 0.82 -8.22
C GLY A 122 8.12 2.08 -8.12
N ASN A 123 6.85 1.97 -8.47
CA ASN A 123 5.87 3.06 -8.36
C ASN A 123 4.98 2.98 -7.11
N ASP A 124 5.23 1.99 -6.25
CA ASP A 124 4.41 1.73 -5.08
C ASP A 124 5.08 2.22 -3.79
N TYR A 125 4.24 2.54 -2.80
CA TYR A 125 4.68 2.94 -1.47
C TYR A 125 4.23 1.91 -0.43
N TYR A 126 5.04 1.76 0.61
CA TYR A 126 4.80 0.84 1.72
C TYR A 126 5.15 1.51 3.04
N ALA A 127 4.38 1.22 4.06
CA ALA A 127 4.64 1.66 5.43
C ALA A 127 5.25 0.51 6.24
N THR A 128 6.27 0.80 7.06
CA THR A 128 6.94 -0.18 7.90
C THR A 128 7.37 0.42 9.23
N LYS A 129 7.45 -0.40 10.28
CA LYS A 129 7.94 0.02 11.60
C LYS A 129 9.44 0.27 11.62
N SER A 130 10.19 -0.51 10.85
CA SER A 130 11.64 -0.42 10.73
C SER A 130 12.07 -0.77 9.30
N ASP A 131 13.09 -0.11 8.81
CA ASP A 131 13.71 -0.38 7.51
C ASP A 131 15.05 -1.12 7.62
N LYS A 132 15.42 -1.55 8.83
CA LYS A 132 16.73 -2.13 9.12
C LYS A 132 16.84 -3.62 8.85
N THR A 133 15.74 -4.36 8.93
CA THR A 133 15.72 -5.82 8.73
C THR A 133 14.80 -6.23 7.59
N GLY A 134 15.28 -7.11 6.71
CA GLY A 134 14.51 -7.59 5.57
C GLY A 134 13.24 -8.38 5.94
N THR A 135 13.13 -8.85 7.18
CA THR A 135 11.97 -9.59 7.69
C THR A 135 10.86 -8.70 8.27
N GLU A 136 11.09 -7.39 8.37
CA GLU A 136 10.07 -6.46 8.86
C GLU A 136 8.87 -6.41 7.94
N LYS A 137 7.68 -6.43 8.53
CA LYS A 137 6.42 -6.37 7.79
C LYS A 137 6.24 -5.03 7.09
N VAL A 138 5.70 -5.07 5.89
CA VAL A 138 5.33 -3.89 5.11
C VAL A 138 3.84 -3.92 4.79
N TYR A 139 3.25 -2.74 4.74
CA TYR A 139 1.83 -2.54 4.41
C TYR A 139 1.74 -1.57 3.24
N LYS A 140 1.04 -1.95 2.17
CA LYS A 140 0.87 -1.08 1.01
C LYS A 140 0.11 0.18 1.38
N LEU A 141 0.62 1.31 0.94
CA LEU A 141 0.04 2.63 1.13
C LEU A 141 -0.03 3.33 -0.23
N THR A 142 -1.24 3.58 -0.71
CA THR A 142 -1.42 4.32 -1.96
C THR A 142 -1.31 5.81 -1.67
N ILE A 143 -0.41 6.50 -2.35
CA ILE A 143 -0.14 7.93 -2.21
C ILE A 143 -0.27 8.57 -3.59
N SER A 144 -1.16 9.55 -3.72
CA SER A 144 -1.37 10.29 -4.97
C SER A 144 -1.63 11.78 -4.71
N LYS A 145 -1.46 12.60 -5.75
CA LYS A 145 -1.77 14.05 -5.71
C LYS A 145 -2.82 14.40 -6.72
#